data_a9120c6ffc983d2c25954d3d192b42dc
#
_entry.id   a9120c6ffc983d2c25954d3d192b42dc
#
_cell.length_a   1.000
_cell.length_b   1.000
_cell.length_c   1.000
_cell.angle_alpha   90.00
_cell.angle_beta   90.00
_cell.angle_gamma   90.00
#
_symmetry.space_group_name_H-M   'P 1'
#
loop_
_entity.id
_entity.type
_entity.pdbx_description
1 polymer ?
#
loop_
_entity_poly.entity_id
_entity_poly.type
_entity_poly.pdbx_seq_one_letter_code
_entity_poly.pdbx_strand_id
1 'polypeptide(L)'
;MKRIVFAVILIVSVQLAAQTSSIAAPSSNPRVRAITAFVRLDRETYQQQIGDALVVLRKAKADFESAGYEVETIRVTTQPLAELVADIPEDQALAFLTQFDQLSAKENFIPNVGPGMMQERDDPTTMHLLERALSTLPNIEGSAIIADDAGIHWKTIRRTAELVKYVSEHSSRSQGTFNFTATAMLKPLSPFFPGSYHTGSGKQFAVGFEGANVVRDVFVRDKGNADAAVADLTAALTKHASVADTVGNKVAAATGWSYVGVDPTPAPLGDVSIGAAIEAFTGAKFGSSGTLTAARIITTAVKAVPLKQVGYSGLMVPVMEDKLLAQRWAESTYNIDSLLAYSAVCGTGLDTIPLPGEISIAQMERIFADVGSLATKWNKPLSARLQPVPNKRPGDQTDFQDPYLFNTTVHPLP
;
A
#
# COMPACT_ATOMS: atom_id res chain seq x y z
N MET A 1 -84.17 4.34 31.14
CA MET A 1 -82.99 3.82 31.80
C MET A 1 -81.92 3.67 30.74
N LYS A 2 -81.01 4.65 30.60
CA LYS A 2 -79.89 4.67 29.65
C LYS A 2 -78.64 4.24 30.36
N ARG A 3 -78.03 3.11 29.91
CA ARG A 3 -76.73 2.62 30.41
C ARG A 3 -75.62 3.32 29.61
N ILE A 4 -74.80 4.07 30.30
CA ILE A 4 -73.58 4.69 29.77
C ILE A 4 -72.45 3.68 29.94
N VAL A 5 -71.81 3.26 28.83
CA VAL A 5 -70.63 2.42 28.84
C VAL A 5 -69.40 3.37 28.72
N PHE A 6 -68.57 3.38 29.77
CA PHE A 6 -67.26 4.07 29.72
C PHE A 6 -66.24 3.13 29.06
N ALA A 7 -65.71 3.57 27.93
CA ALA A 7 -64.56 2.94 27.30
C ALA A 7 -63.27 3.55 27.86
N VAL A 8 -62.51 2.76 28.56
CA VAL A 8 -61.15 3.14 29.03
C VAL A 8 -60.18 2.89 27.89
N ILE A 9 -59.63 3.95 27.29
CA ILE A 9 -58.56 3.87 26.30
C ILE A 9 -57.24 3.82 27.05
N LEU A 10 -56.57 2.64 27.01
CA LEU A 10 -55.22 2.44 27.53
C LEU A 10 -54.23 2.94 26.48
N ILE A 11 -53.58 4.09 26.71
CA ILE A 11 -52.49 4.58 25.87
C ILE A 11 -51.22 3.90 26.34
N VAL A 12 -50.75 2.92 25.55
CA VAL A 12 -49.43 2.32 25.73
C VAL A 12 -48.43 3.21 25.01
N SER A 13 -47.68 4.02 25.73
CA SER A 13 -46.54 4.78 25.22
C SER A 13 -45.36 3.83 25.05
N VAL A 14 -45.10 3.43 23.79
CA VAL A 14 -43.87 2.74 23.43
C VAL A 14 -42.76 3.78 23.41
N GLN A 15 -41.92 3.80 24.43
CA GLN A 15 -40.66 4.53 24.38
C GLN A 15 -39.70 3.79 23.45
N LEU A 16 -39.55 4.30 22.25
CA LEU A 16 -38.48 3.91 21.32
C LEU A 16 -37.17 4.47 21.87
N ALA A 17 -36.42 3.66 22.60
CA ALA A 17 -35.04 3.98 22.95
C ALA A 17 -34.20 3.99 21.66
N ALA A 18 -33.95 5.17 21.13
CA ALA A 18 -32.95 5.36 20.10
C ALA A 18 -31.58 5.00 20.69
N GLN A 19 -31.09 3.80 20.37
CA GLN A 19 -29.69 3.47 20.53
C GLN A 19 -28.91 4.34 19.56
N THR A 20 -28.47 5.50 20.01
CA THR A 20 -27.39 6.23 19.37
C THR A 20 -26.15 5.36 19.53
N SER A 21 -25.82 4.60 18.49
CA SER A 21 -24.46 4.07 18.33
C SER A 21 -23.55 5.28 18.38
N SER A 22 -22.84 5.47 19.47
CA SER A 22 -21.74 6.42 19.53
C SER A 22 -20.69 5.89 18.54
N ILE A 23 -20.66 6.46 17.35
CA ILE A 23 -19.50 6.35 16.48
C ILE A 23 -18.38 6.95 17.33
N ALA A 24 -17.47 6.09 17.80
CA ALA A 24 -16.29 6.53 18.51
C ALA A 24 -15.61 7.58 17.63
N ALA A 25 -15.32 8.74 18.21
CA ALA A 25 -14.58 9.78 17.49
C ALA A 25 -13.31 9.13 16.93
N PRO A 26 -12.94 9.38 15.66
CA PRO A 26 -11.75 8.78 15.10
C PRO A 26 -10.57 9.05 16.03
N SER A 27 -9.79 8.01 16.31
CA SER A 27 -8.57 8.12 17.10
C SER A 27 -7.72 9.25 16.51
N SER A 28 -7.23 10.17 17.34
CA SER A 28 -6.32 11.23 16.90
C SER A 28 -4.95 10.67 16.46
N ASN A 29 -4.66 9.41 16.80
CA ASN A 29 -3.45 8.72 16.39
C ASN A 29 -3.56 8.20 14.95
N PRO A 30 -2.44 8.16 14.18
CA PRO A 30 -2.39 7.42 12.93
C PRO A 30 -2.60 5.93 13.22
N ARG A 31 -3.01 5.16 12.22
CA ARG A 31 -2.99 3.71 12.31
C ARG A 31 -1.60 3.16 11.96
N VAL A 32 -1.30 1.97 12.46
CA VAL A 32 -0.20 1.16 11.94
C VAL A 32 -0.73 0.39 10.74
N ARG A 33 -0.39 0.84 9.53
CA ARG A 33 -0.81 0.20 8.27
C ARG A 33 -0.32 -1.22 8.17
N ALA A 34 0.95 -1.43 8.56
CA ALA A 34 1.58 -2.74 8.46
C ALA A 34 2.66 -2.94 9.51
N ILE A 35 2.70 -4.15 10.07
CA ILE A 35 3.87 -4.71 10.72
C ILE A 35 4.35 -5.85 9.82
N THR A 36 5.52 -5.71 9.20
CA THR A 36 6.02 -6.65 8.19
C THR A 36 7.23 -7.40 8.70
N ALA A 37 7.12 -8.73 8.75
CA ALA A 37 8.22 -9.63 9.02
C ALA A 37 8.93 -10.03 7.73
N PHE A 38 10.25 -10.08 7.75
CA PHE A 38 11.11 -10.52 6.65
C PHE A 38 11.68 -11.89 7.01
N VAL A 39 11.29 -12.91 6.24
CA VAL A 39 11.55 -14.31 6.56
C VAL A 39 12.22 -15.01 5.38
N ARG A 40 13.37 -15.64 5.62
CA ARG A 40 13.94 -16.54 4.62
C ARG A 40 13.30 -17.91 4.82
N LEU A 41 12.38 -18.27 3.93
CA LEU A 41 11.65 -19.54 4.00
C LEU A 41 12.48 -20.69 3.42
N ASP A 42 12.42 -21.80 4.13
CA ASP A 42 12.74 -23.12 3.63
C ASP A 42 11.44 -23.87 3.37
N ARG A 43 11.28 -24.48 2.19
CA ARG A 43 10.03 -25.11 1.76
C ARG A 43 9.61 -26.31 2.61
N GLU A 44 10.56 -26.98 3.27
CA GLU A 44 10.26 -28.14 4.14
C GLU A 44 9.77 -27.69 5.53
N THR A 45 10.26 -26.55 6.02
CA THR A 45 10.01 -26.05 7.37
C THR A 45 9.22 -24.74 7.41
N TYR A 46 8.71 -24.26 6.26
CA TYR A 46 8.07 -22.93 6.14
C TYR A 46 6.92 -22.71 7.12
N GLN A 47 6.12 -23.75 7.43
CA GLN A 47 5.00 -23.62 8.35
C GLN A 47 5.46 -23.25 9.76
N GLN A 48 6.55 -23.85 10.24
CA GLN A 48 7.15 -23.51 11.52
C GLN A 48 7.76 -22.11 11.47
N GLN A 49 8.50 -21.77 10.41
CA GLN A 49 9.11 -20.44 10.25
C GLN A 49 8.06 -19.32 10.22
N ILE A 50 6.93 -19.56 9.56
CA ILE A 50 5.79 -18.63 9.56
C ILE A 50 5.18 -18.57 10.97
N GLY A 51 5.00 -19.69 11.66
CA GLY A 51 4.54 -19.72 13.05
C GLY A 51 5.40 -18.84 13.97
N ASP A 52 6.74 -18.96 13.86
CA ASP A 52 7.69 -18.15 14.61
C ASP A 52 7.56 -16.64 14.27
N ALA A 53 7.40 -16.31 12.99
CA ALA A 53 7.17 -14.93 12.55
C ALA A 53 5.84 -14.36 13.10
N LEU A 54 4.77 -15.16 13.09
CA LEU A 54 3.47 -14.74 13.60
C LEU A 54 3.47 -14.49 15.11
N VAL A 55 4.28 -15.20 15.89
CA VAL A 55 4.47 -14.90 17.32
C VAL A 55 5.01 -13.47 17.49
N VAL A 56 6.01 -13.08 16.71
CA VAL A 56 6.60 -11.73 16.74
C VAL A 56 5.59 -10.67 16.28
N LEU A 57 4.94 -10.92 15.15
CA LEU A 57 3.96 -9.98 14.57
C LEU A 57 2.75 -9.75 15.47
N ARG A 58 2.19 -10.82 16.05
CA ARG A 58 1.05 -10.74 16.98
C ARG A 58 1.44 -10.06 18.29
N LYS A 59 2.66 -10.30 18.78
CA LYS A 59 3.18 -9.56 19.94
C LYS A 59 3.33 -8.08 19.62
N ALA A 60 3.93 -7.72 18.49
CA ALA A 60 4.08 -6.33 18.09
C ALA A 60 2.71 -5.65 17.93
N LYS A 61 1.73 -6.32 17.30
CA LYS A 61 0.36 -5.83 17.19
C LYS A 61 -0.24 -5.54 18.57
N ALA A 62 -0.18 -6.47 19.49
CA ALA A 62 -0.71 -6.29 20.85
C ALA A 62 -0.02 -5.13 21.60
N ASP A 63 1.30 -4.98 21.46
CA ASP A 63 2.05 -3.89 22.10
C ASP A 63 1.67 -2.52 21.49
N PHE A 64 1.42 -2.41 20.16
CA PHE A 64 0.88 -1.20 19.52
C PHE A 64 -0.54 -0.87 19.97
N GLU A 65 -1.43 -1.87 20.00
CA GLU A 65 -2.80 -1.69 20.46
C GLU A 65 -2.85 -1.24 21.94
N SER A 66 -1.96 -1.76 22.77
CA SER A 66 -1.78 -1.31 24.16
C SER A 66 -1.25 0.11 24.27
N ALA A 67 -0.53 0.60 23.25
CA ALA A 67 -0.06 1.98 23.13
C ALA A 67 -1.12 2.93 22.50
N GLY A 68 -2.32 2.43 22.19
CA GLY A 68 -3.43 3.21 21.62
C GLY A 68 -3.39 3.37 20.10
N TYR A 69 -2.71 2.47 19.39
CA TYR A 69 -2.65 2.44 17.92
C TYR A 69 -3.43 1.25 17.37
N GLU A 70 -4.34 1.48 16.46
CA GLU A 70 -4.96 0.42 15.67
C GLU A 70 -3.93 -0.16 14.69
N VAL A 71 -3.86 -1.49 14.58
CA VAL A 71 -3.00 -2.19 13.60
C VAL A 71 -3.87 -2.87 12.56
N GLU A 72 -3.77 -2.42 11.31
CA GLU A 72 -4.60 -2.91 10.23
C GLU A 72 -4.16 -4.30 9.76
N THR A 73 -2.88 -4.46 9.46
CA THR A 73 -2.37 -5.71 8.88
C THR A 73 -1.06 -6.16 9.50
N ILE A 74 -0.90 -7.47 9.60
CA ILE A 74 0.39 -8.13 9.80
C ILE A 74 0.79 -8.82 8.49
N ARG A 75 2.06 -8.73 8.12
CA ARG A 75 2.56 -9.11 6.79
C ARG A 75 3.83 -9.94 6.88
N VAL A 76 4.01 -10.83 5.92
CA VAL A 76 5.25 -11.63 5.80
C VAL A 76 5.81 -11.47 4.39
N THR A 77 7.06 -11.06 4.29
CA THR A 77 7.83 -10.99 3.04
C THR A 77 8.90 -12.05 3.03
N THR A 78 8.95 -12.84 1.96
CA THR A 78 9.97 -13.87 1.76
C THR A 78 11.22 -13.30 1.05
N GLN A 79 12.26 -14.12 0.88
CA GLN A 79 13.34 -13.87 -0.07
C GLN A 79 12.79 -13.72 -1.50
N PRO A 80 13.59 -13.21 -2.47
CA PRO A 80 13.18 -13.14 -3.87
C PRO A 80 12.65 -14.48 -4.38
N LEU A 81 11.58 -14.41 -5.19
CA LEU A 81 10.89 -15.61 -5.67
C LEU A 81 11.83 -16.61 -6.35
N ALA A 82 12.79 -16.12 -7.15
CA ALA A 82 13.78 -16.96 -7.80
C ALA A 82 14.61 -17.80 -6.80
N GLU A 83 14.97 -17.25 -5.64
CA GLU A 83 15.70 -17.97 -4.60
C GLU A 83 14.81 -19.00 -3.87
N LEU A 84 13.52 -18.74 -3.79
CA LEU A 84 12.57 -19.61 -3.10
C LEU A 84 12.25 -20.88 -3.92
N VAL A 85 12.30 -20.79 -5.27
CA VAL A 85 11.82 -21.85 -6.17
C VAL A 85 12.86 -22.35 -7.17
N ALA A 86 14.12 -21.94 -7.08
CA ALA A 86 15.16 -22.15 -8.11
C ALA A 86 15.41 -23.62 -8.49
N ASP A 87 15.16 -24.55 -7.59
CA ASP A 87 15.53 -25.96 -7.70
C ASP A 87 14.35 -26.90 -7.90
N ILE A 88 13.15 -26.36 -8.16
CA ILE A 88 11.93 -27.16 -8.38
C ILE A 88 11.21 -26.78 -9.67
N PRO A 89 10.50 -27.73 -10.31
CA PRO A 89 9.65 -27.46 -11.45
C PRO A 89 8.54 -26.44 -11.13
N GLU A 90 8.13 -25.67 -12.13
CA GLU A 90 7.12 -24.59 -11.98
C GLU A 90 5.81 -25.08 -11.34
N ASP A 91 5.31 -26.26 -11.70
CA ASP A 91 4.07 -26.79 -11.12
C ASP A 91 4.21 -27.12 -9.62
N GLN A 92 5.40 -27.57 -9.19
CA GLN A 92 5.69 -27.75 -7.77
C GLN A 92 5.83 -26.42 -7.05
N ALA A 93 6.43 -25.43 -7.70
CA ALA A 93 6.51 -24.07 -7.18
C ALA A 93 5.11 -23.46 -7.00
N LEU A 94 4.23 -23.58 -7.99
CA LEU A 94 2.84 -23.11 -7.88
C LEU A 94 2.07 -23.86 -6.80
N ALA A 95 2.26 -25.15 -6.65
CA ALA A 95 1.65 -25.94 -5.56
C ALA A 95 2.11 -25.44 -4.18
N PHE A 96 3.41 -25.12 -4.02
CA PHE A 96 3.94 -24.51 -2.80
C PHE A 96 3.30 -23.12 -2.54
N LEU A 97 3.24 -22.26 -3.54
CA LEU A 97 2.61 -20.94 -3.41
C LEU A 97 1.13 -21.07 -3.04
N THR A 98 0.42 -22.06 -3.58
CA THR A 98 -0.98 -22.35 -3.21
C THR A 98 -1.11 -22.73 -1.74
N GLN A 99 -0.22 -23.56 -1.20
CA GLN A 99 -0.21 -23.92 0.22
C GLN A 99 0.14 -22.69 1.10
N PHE A 100 1.06 -21.86 0.64
CA PHE A 100 1.42 -20.62 1.36
C PHE A 100 0.27 -19.61 1.39
N ASP A 101 -0.45 -19.46 0.27
CA ASP A 101 -1.67 -18.65 0.18
C ASP A 101 -2.76 -19.15 1.15
N GLN A 102 -3.02 -20.47 1.17
CA GLN A 102 -3.99 -21.09 2.09
C GLN A 102 -3.58 -20.91 3.56
N LEU A 103 -2.28 -21.03 3.87
CA LEU A 103 -1.77 -20.76 5.21
C LEU A 103 -1.98 -19.32 5.62
N SER A 104 -1.76 -18.37 4.69
CA SER A 104 -1.95 -16.94 4.94
C SER A 104 -3.40 -16.60 5.28
N ALA A 105 -4.34 -17.16 4.54
CA ALA A 105 -5.77 -17.01 4.80
C ALA A 105 -6.17 -17.60 6.17
N LYS A 106 -5.67 -18.81 6.49
CA LYS A 106 -5.94 -19.49 7.76
C LYS A 106 -5.42 -18.69 8.96
N GLU A 107 -4.20 -18.17 8.85
CA GLU A 107 -3.49 -17.50 9.95
C GLU A 107 -3.70 -15.97 9.96
N ASN A 108 -4.44 -15.43 8.99
CA ASN A 108 -4.78 -14.02 8.84
C ASN A 108 -3.55 -13.11 8.78
N PHE A 109 -2.70 -13.32 7.77
CA PHE A 109 -1.61 -12.42 7.41
C PHE A 109 -1.55 -12.23 5.89
N ILE A 110 -0.92 -11.15 5.42
CA ILE A 110 -0.73 -10.91 3.98
C ILE A 110 0.66 -11.42 3.57
N PRO A 111 0.76 -12.34 2.58
CA PRO A 111 2.02 -12.91 2.11
C PRO A 111 2.56 -12.16 0.89
N ASN A 112 3.87 -11.87 0.86
CA ASN A 112 4.57 -11.35 -0.30
C ASN A 112 5.77 -12.25 -0.62
N VAL A 113 5.87 -12.69 -1.86
CA VAL A 113 6.91 -13.64 -2.30
C VAL A 113 8.16 -12.96 -2.87
N GLY A 114 8.28 -11.65 -2.64
CA GLY A 114 9.40 -10.87 -3.18
C GLY A 114 9.33 -10.68 -4.70
N PRO A 115 10.41 -10.13 -5.29
CA PRO A 115 10.47 -9.88 -6.74
C PRO A 115 10.62 -11.18 -7.55
N GLY A 116 9.88 -11.23 -8.68
CA GLY A 116 10.10 -12.26 -9.70
C GLY A 116 11.41 -12.05 -10.48
N MET A 117 11.78 -10.79 -10.74
CA MET A 117 13.09 -10.41 -11.28
C MET A 117 13.67 -9.26 -10.46
N MET A 118 14.96 -9.34 -10.13
CA MET A 118 15.69 -8.31 -9.41
C MET A 118 16.65 -7.52 -10.29
N GLN A 119 17.15 -8.14 -11.36
CA GLN A 119 18.18 -7.57 -12.23
C GLN A 119 17.91 -7.89 -13.70
N GLU A 120 18.49 -7.08 -14.60
CA GLU A 120 18.36 -7.24 -16.04
C GLU A 120 18.76 -8.63 -16.56
N ARG A 121 19.73 -9.28 -15.90
CA ARG A 121 20.25 -10.61 -16.28
C ARG A 121 19.44 -11.79 -15.78
N ASP A 122 18.47 -11.56 -14.91
CA ASP A 122 17.72 -12.66 -14.27
C ASP A 122 16.90 -13.44 -15.31
N ASP A 123 16.66 -14.72 -15.00
CA ASP A 123 15.81 -15.60 -15.80
C ASP A 123 14.34 -15.14 -15.65
N PRO A 124 13.63 -14.88 -16.75
CA PRO A 124 12.25 -14.44 -16.70
C PRO A 124 11.23 -15.55 -16.34
N THR A 125 11.64 -16.80 -16.18
CA THR A 125 10.72 -17.93 -15.85
C THR A 125 9.96 -17.69 -14.55
N THR A 126 10.59 -17.06 -13.56
CA THR A 126 9.91 -16.69 -12.30
C THR A 126 8.80 -15.66 -12.49
N MET A 127 8.87 -14.82 -13.53
CA MET A 127 7.76 -13.90 -13.86
C MET A 127 6.55 -14.69 -14.40
N HIS A 128 6.77 -15.77 -15.16
CA HIS A 128 5.70 -16.64 -15.62
C HIS A 128 4.99 -17.37 -14.45
N LEU A 129 5.76 -17.88 -13.50
CA LEU A 129 5.20 -18.44 -12.26
C LEU A 129 4.37 -17.38 -11.50
N LEU A 130 4.88 -16.14 -11.42
CA LEU A 130 4.18 -15.05 -10.73
C LEU A 130 2.90 -14.64 -11.46
N GLU A 131 2.87 -14.65 -12.80
CA GLU A 131 1.65 -14.47 -13.61
C GLU A 131 0.57 -15.47 -13.22
N ARG A 132 0.92 -16.76 -13.15
CA ARG A 132 0.00 -17.84 -12.76
C ARG A 132 -0.48 -17.68 -11.31
N ALA A 133 0.42 -17.38 -10.40
CA ALA A 133 0.10 -17.21 -8.98
C ALA A 133 -0.87 -16.03 -8.79
N LEU A 134 -0.56 -14.84 -9.30
CA LEU A 134 -1.39 -13.64 -9.16
C LEU A 134 -2.74 -13.75 -9.87
N SER A 135 -2.84 -14.60 -10.90
CA SER A 135 -4.11 -14.81 -11.60
C SER A 135 -5.06 -15.75 -10.86
N THR A 136 -4.55 -16.60 -9.95
CA THR A 136 -5.32 -17.70 -9.35
C THR A 136 -5.36 -17.69 -7.82
N LEU A 137 -4.37 -17.07 -7.17
CA LEU A 137 -4.24 -17.04 -5.72
C LEU A 137 -4.62 -15.66 -5.18
N PRO A 138 -5.60 -15.57 -4.27
CA PRO A 138 -6.17 -14.28 -3.87
C PRO A 138 -5.28 -13.44 -2.97
N ASN A 139 -4.39 -14.06 -2.17
CA ASN A 139 -3.64 -13.34 -1.14
C ASN A 139 -2.16 -13.11 -1.49
N ILE A 140 -1.60 -13.92 -2.41
CA ILE A 140 -0.18 -13.77 -2.80
C ILE A 140 0.06 -12.41 -3.43
N GLU A 141 1.06 -11.70 -2.93
CA GLU A 141 1.57 -10.47 -3.51
C GLU A 141 3.01 -10.64 -3.98
N GLY A 142 3.40 -9.83 -4.97
CA GLY A 142 4.74 -9.88 -5.53
C GLY A 142 5.11 -8.62 -6.30
N SER A 143 6.37 -8.56 -6.75
CA SER A 143 6.90 -7.40 -7.44
C SER A 143 7.95 -7.75 -8.50
N ALA A 144 8.44 -6.75 -9.20
CA ALA A 144 9.64 -6.82 -10.03
C ALA A 144 10.46 -5.53 -9.87
N ILE A 145 11.79 -5.63 -9.90
CA ILE A 145 12.67 -4.46 -9.79
C ILE A 145 13.03 -3.98 -11.20
N ILE A 146 12.46 -2.84 -11.61
CA ILE A 146 12.65 -2.28 -12.95
C ILE A 146 13.81 -1.30 -13.06
N ALA A 147 14.37 -0.87 -11.91
CA ALA A 147 15.59 -0.06 -11.87
C ALA A 147 16.23 -0.14 -10.49
N ASP A 148 17.56 -0.12 -10.45
CA ASP A 148 18.37 -0.06 -9.24
C ASP A 148 19.65 0.79 -9.48
N ASP A 149 20.66 0.64 -8.61
CA ASP A 149 21.93 1.39 -8.72
C ASP A 149 22.71 1.03 -10.01
N ALA A 150 22.38 -0.08 -10.69
CA ALA A 150 22.97 -0.46 -11.98
C ALA A 150 22.28 0.24 -13.18
N GLY A 151 21.12 0.86 -12.94
CA GLY A 151 20.35 1.56 -13.97
C GLY A 151 18.96 0.97 -14.21
N ILE A 152 18.40 1.24 -15.40
CA ILE A 152 17.07 0.77 -15.79
C ILE A 152 17.17 -0.64 -16.39
N HIS A 153 16.29 -1.53 -15.97
CA HIS A 153 16.24 -2.93 -16.39
C HIS A 153 15.20 -3.12 -17.50
N TRP A 154 15.59 -2.90 -18.74
CA TRP A 154 14.69 -2.91 -19.90
C TRP A 154 13.99 -4.25 -20.14
N LYS A 155 14.70 -5.37 -19.96
CA LYS A 155 14.12 -6.71 -20.05
C LYS A 155 13.08 -6.93 -18.95
N THR A 156 13.38 -6.47 -17.72
CA THR A 156 12.43 -6.58 -16.61
C THR A 156 11.20 -5.70 -16.86
N ILE A 157 11.36 -4.47 -17.38
CA ILE A 157 10.24 -3.60 -17.76
C ILE A 157 9.30 -4.31 -18.74
N ARG A 158 9.86 -4.93 -19.79
CA ARG A 158 9.06 -5.66 -20.77
C ARG A 158 8.31 -6.82 -20.13
N ARG A 159 8.98 -7.65 -19.32
CA ARG A 159 8.37 -8.77 -18.63
C ARG A 159 7.32 -8.33 -17.62
N THR A 160 7.54 -7.21 -16.97
CA THR A 160 6.55 -6.59 -16.07
C THR A 160 5.29 -6.15 -16.82
N ALA A 161 5.43 -5.54 -17.99
CA ALA A 161 4.30 -5.14 -18.82
C ALA A 161 3.51 -6.36 -19.34
N GLU A 162 4.20 -7.42 -19.75
CA GLU A 162 3.61 -8.70 -20.17
C GLU A 162 2.85 -9.34 -18.99
N LEU A 163 3.45 -9.39 -17.80
CA LEU A 163 2.83 -9.90 -16.58
C LEU A 163 1.54 -9.14 -16.24
N VAL A 164 1.60 -7.81 -16.15
CA VAL A 164 0.43 -6.99 -15.81
C VAL A 164 -0.69 -7.20 -16.82
N LYS A 165 -0.37 -7.28 -18.12
CA LYS A 165 -1.35 -7.57 -19.17
C LYS A 165 -1.99 -8.95 -18.97
N TYR A 166 -1.17 -9.99 -18.77
CA TYR A 166 -1.65 -11.34 -18.54
C TYR A 166 -2.56 -11.42 -17.30
N VAL A 167 -2.10 -10.93 -16.17
CA VAL A 167 -2.86 -10.95 -14.90
C VAL A 167 -4.17 -10.18 -15.03
N SER A 168 -4.18 -9.04 -15.72
CA SER A 168 -5.42 -8.27 -15.95
C SER A 168 -6.47 -9.06 -16.72
N GLU A 169 -6.07 -9.91 -17.65
CA GLU A 169 -6.96 -10.71 -18.50
C GLU A 169 -7.35 -12.06 -17.87
N HIS A 170 -6.56 -12.59 -16.92
CA HIS A 170 -6.71 -13.93 -16.37
C HIS A 170 -7.08 -13.96 -14.88
N SER A 171 -7.05 -12.84 -14.17
CA SER A 171 -7.59 -12.74 -12.81
C SER A 171 -9.02 -12.19 -12.81
N SER A 172 -9.80 -12.56 -11.80
CA SER A 172 -11.17 -12.06 -11.67
C SER A 172 -11.19 -10.54 -11.61
N ARG A 173 -11.81 -9.87 -12.60
CA ARG A 173 -11.93 -8.42 -12.70
C ARG A 173 -10.58 -7.68 -12.56
N SER A 174 -9.51 -8.27 -13.08
CA SER A 174 -8.15 -7.72 -12.95
C SER A 174 -7.65 -7.60 -11.49
N GLN A 175 -8.28 -8.28 -10.52
CA GLN A 175 -7.94 -8.14 -9.11
C GLN A 175 -6.48 -8.49 -8.81
N GLY A 176 -5.91 -9.47 -9.49
CA GLY A 176 -4.49 -9.85 -9.30
C GLY A 176 -3.50 -8.74 -9.62
N THR A 177 -3.87 -7.72 -10.41
CA THR A 177 -3.01 -6.57 -10.66
C THR A 177 -2.86 -5.64 -9.44
N PHE A 178 -3.80 -5.69 -8.51
CA PHE A 178 -3.69 -5.00 -7.22
C PHE A 178 -2.59 -5.59 -6.34
N ASN A 179 -2.34 -6.89 -6.48
CA ASN A 179 -1.35 -7.63 -5.72
C ASN A 179 0.07 -7.58 -6.33
N PHE A 180 0.28 -6.74 -7.34
CA PHE A 180 1.57 -6.61 -8.03
C PHE A 180 2.01 -5.17 -8.20
N THR A 181 3.32 -4.92 -8.06
CA THR A 181 3.92 -3.62 -8.40
C THR A 181 5.30 -3.78 -9.03
N ALA A 182 5.63 -2.89 -9.96
CA ALA A 182 7.00 -2.63 -10.36
C ALA A 182 7.67 -1.68 -9.34
N THR A 183 8.92 -1.92 -8.97
CA THR A 183 9.69 -1.04 -8.08
C THR A 183 10.96 -0.54 -8.75
N ALA A 184 11.32 0.71 -8.50
CA ALA A 184 12.54 1.32 -8.96
C ALA A 184 13.27 1.97 -7.78
N MET A 185 14.57 1.71 -7.62
CA MET A 185 15.42 2.25 -6.55
C MET A 185 14.96 1.94 -5.11
N LEU A 186 13.95 1.08 -4.94
CA LEU A 186 13.48 0.67 -3.61
C LEU A 186 14.52 -0.25 -2.97
N LYS A 187 14.94 0.09 -1.77
CA LYS A 187 15.86 -0.75 -0.99
C LYS A 187 15.11 -1.86 -0.25
N PRO A 188 15.78 -2.95 0.14
CA PRO A 188 15.16 -4.02 0.93
C PRO A 188 14.53 -3.52 2.22
N LEU A 189 13.63 -4.33 2.80
CA LEU A 189 13.02 -4.14 4.12
C LEU A 189 11.92 -3.05 4.16
N SER A 190 11.25 -2.79 3.05
CA SER A 190 10.05 -1.95 3.04
C SER A 190 8.87 -2.68 3.74
N PRO A 191 8.15 -2.02 4.69
CA PRO A 191 6.95 -2.61 5.27
C PRO A 191 5.73 -2.55 4.37
N PHE A 192 5.78 -1.76 3.28
CA PHE A 192 4.67 -1.57 2.36
C PHE A 192 4.68 -2.58 1.22
N PHE A 193 3.52 -3.11 0.91
CA PHE A 193 3.27 -4.09 -0.14
C PHE A 193 2.62 -3.45 -1.38
N PRO A 194 2.72 -4.12 -2.54
CA PRO A 194 3.46 -5.35 -2.89
C PRO A 194 4.98 -5.17 -3.09
N GLY A 195 5.54 -3.96 -3.03
CA GLY A 195 6.94 -3.67 -3.34
C GLY A 195 7.98 -4.17 -2.32
N SER A 196 7.57 -4.93 -1.31
CA SER A 196 8.44 -5.40 -0.23
C SER A 196 9.34 -6.56 -0.68
N TYR A 197 10.60 -6.56 -0.23
CA TYR A 197 11.51 -7.70 -0.36
C TYR A 197 12.63 -7.63 0.67
N HIS A 198 13.37 -8.72 0.84
CA HIS A 198 14.60 -8.73 1.62
C HIS A 198 15.67 -9.63 0.97
N THR A 199 16.91 -9.40 1.39
CA THR A 199 18.05 -10.25 1.07
C THR A 199 18.73 -10.62 2.40
N GLY A 200 19.19 -11.86 2.54
CA GLY A 200 19.88 -12.31 3.76
C GLY A 200 19.11 -13.34 4.57
N SER A 201 19.39 -13.43 5.87
CA SER A 201 18.94 -14.54 6.73
C SER A 201 17.49 -14.44 7.21
N GLY A 202 16.82 -13.29 7.06
CA GLY A 202 15.49 -13.05 7.64
C GLY A 202 15.54 -12.77 9.14
N LYS A 203 14.40 -13.00 9.86
CA LYS A 203 14.19 -12.68 11.29
C LYS A 203 14.30 -11.18 11.60
N GLN A 204 13.76 -10.39 10.71
CA GLN A 204 13.69 -8.94 10.82
C GLN A 204 12.24 -8.47 10.71
N PHE A 205 11.91 -7.30 11.23
CA PHE A 205 10.60 -6.70 11.02
C PHE A 205 10.68 -5.17 10.98
N ALA A 206 9.73 -4.56 10.27
CA ALA A 206 9.57 -3.12 10.12
C ALA A 206 8.10 -2.71 10.33
N VAL A 207 7.89 -1.41 10.51
CA VAL A 207 6.56 -0.82 10.73
C VAL A 207 6.30 0.28 9.72
N GLY A 208 5.08 0.33 9.16
CA GLY A 208 4.62 1.41 8.31
C GLY A 208 3.33 2.02 8.83
N PHE A 209 3.14 3.33 8.64
CA PHE A 209 1.97 4.06 9.12
C PHE A 209 0.93 4.30 8.03
N GLU A 210 -0.33 4.45 8.47
CA GLU A 210 -1.40 5.17 7.79
C GLU A 210 -1.63 6.46 8.58
N GLY A 211 -1.25 7.60 8.01
CA GLY A 211 -1.16 8.85 8.76
C GLY A 211 -1.65 10.10 8.00
N ALA A 212 -2.50 9.94 6.98
CA ALA A 212 -3.04 11.10 6.25
C ALA A 212 -3.88 12.03 7.15
N ASN A 213 -4.48 11.51 8.24
CA ASN A 213 -5.14 12.31 9.27
C ASN A 213 -4.17 13.27 9.99
N VAL A 214 -2.95 12.82 10.30
CA VAL A 214 -1.91 13.66 10.92
C VAL A 214 -1.51 14.80 9.99
N VAL A 215 -1.35 14.50 8.70
CA VAL A 215 -1.06 15.52 7.69
C VAL A 215 -2.21 16.54 7.62
N ARG A 216 -3.46 16.07 7.58
CA ARG A 216 -4.62 16.93 7.51
C ARG A 216 -4.70 17.88 8.71
N ASP A 217 -4.50 17.37 9.92
CA ASP A 217 -4.60 18.19 11.14
C ASP A 217 -3.54 19.31 11.15
N VAL A 218 -2.32 19.04 10.70
CA VAL A 218 -1.27 20.05 10.52
C VAL A 218 -1.64 21.02 9.40
N PHE A 219 -2.06 20.55 8.25
CA PHE A 219 -2.34 21.35 7.07
C PHE A 219 -3.57 22.27 7.23
N VAL A 220 -4.55 21.86 8.01
CA VAL A 220 -5.69 22.74 8.39
C VAL A 220 -5.21 23.90 9.26
N ARG A 221 -4.33 23.62 10.24
CA ARG A 221 -3.80 24.63 11.15
C ARG A 221 -2.84 25.60 10.44
N ASP A 222 -1.93 25.09 9.63
CA ASP A 222 -0.83 25.82 9.02
C ASP A 222 -1.12 26.23 7.57
N LYS A 223 -2.39 26.32 7.22
CA LYS A 223 -2.87 26.60 5.86
C LYS A 223 -2.06 27.71 5.18
N GLY A 224 -1.45 27.40 4.03
CA GLY A 224 -0.67 28.34 3.23
C GLY A 224 0.71 28.73 3.79
N ASN A 225 1.08 28.27 5.00
CA ASN A 225 2.39 28.51 5.60
C ASN A 225 3.28 27.27 5.48
N ALA A 226 4.10 27.23 4.43
CA ALA A 226 4.93 26.07 4.10
C ALA A 226 5.98 25.73 5.17
N ASP A 227 6.62 26.76 5.76
CA ASP A 227 7.71 26.53 6.73
C ASP A 227 7.14 26.02 8.06
N ALA A 228 6.03 26.57 8.53
CA ALA A 228 5.32 26.07 9.70
C ALA A 228 4.83 24.64 9.46
N ALA A 229 4.23 24.37 8.31
CA ALA A 229 3.73 23.04 7.97
C ALA A 229 4.84 21.97 7.94
N VAL A 230 6.03 22.28 7.41
CA VAL A 230 7.18 21.35 7.46
C VAL A 230 7.61 21.08 8.89
N ALA A 231 7.77 22.13 9.71
CA ALA A 231 8.24 21.99 11.09
C ALA A 231 7.24 21.19 11.94
N ASP A 232 5.97 21.57 11.89
CA ASP A 232 4.92 20.96 12.70
C ASP A 232 4.59 19.53 12.27
N LEU A 233 4.61 19.27 10.95
CA LEU A 233 4.41 17.90 10.43
C LEU A 233 5.59 16.99 10.79
N THR A 234 6.84 17.49 10.71
CA THR A 234 8.03 16.76 11.19
C THR A 234 7.88 16.39 12.66
N ALA A 235 7.47 17.34 13.51
CA ALA A 235 7.28 17.09 14.94
C ALA A 235 6.16 16.06 15.19
N ALA A 236 5.03 16.18 14.50
CA ALA A 236 3.92 15.25 14.63
C ALA A 236 4.29 13.83 14.18
N LEU A 237 4.93 13.67 13.02
CA LEU A 237 5.39 12.38 12.53
C LEU A 237 6.46 11.78 13.44
N THR A 238 7.41 12.59 13.95
CA THR A 238 8.44 12.13 14.88
C THR A 238 7.84 11.58 16.16
N LYS A 239 6.80 12.22 16.70
CA LYS A 239 6.09 11.73 17.90
C LYS A 239 5.59 10.31 17.70
N HIS A 240 4.91 10.02 16.59
CA HIS A 240 4.34 8.71 16.32
C HIS A 240 5.42 7.68 15.93
N ALA A 241 6.41 8.08 15.14
CA ALA A 241 7.53 7.23 14.79
C ALA A 241 8.38 6.83 16.02
N SER A 242 8.50 7.70 17.02
CA SER A 242 9.19 7.38 18.29
C SER A 242 8.45 6.30 19.09
N VAL A 243 7.11 6.27 19.04
CA VAL A 243 6.33 5.17 19.63
C VAL A 243 6.61 3.87 18.89
N ALA A 244 6.62 3.90 17.54
CA ALA A 244 6.97 2.72 16.75
C ALA A 244 8.37 2.20 17.06
N ASP A 245 9.34 3.09 17.20
CA ASP A 245 10.72 2.74 17.57
C ASP A 245 10.79 2.11 18.99
N THR A 246 10.07 2.67 19.95
CA THR A 246 9.98 2.14 21.31
C THR A 246 9.36 0.74 21.33
N VAL A 247 8.21 0.56 20.69
CA VAL A 247 7.52 -0.74 20.59
C VAL A 247 8.38 -1.75 19.82
N GLY A 248 8.93 -1.34 18.67
CA GLY A 248 9.77 -2.20 17.84
C GLY A 248 10.99 -2.73 18.59
N ASN A 249 11.73 -1.86 19.29
CA ASN A 249 12.90 -2.26 20.10
C ASN A 249 12.52 -3.17 21.30
N LYS A 250 11.37 -2.91 21.96
CA LYS A 250 10.84 -3.77 23.02
C LYS A 250 10.52 -5.18 22.51
N VAL A 251 9.86 -5.29 21.35
CA VAL A 251 9.55 -6.57 20.72
C VAL A 251 10.82 -7.30 20.29
N ALA A 252 11.77 -6.58 19.68
CA ALA A 252 13.07 -7.13 19.30
C ALA A 252 13.81 -7.75 20.50
N ALA A 253 13.90 -7.03 21.61
CA ALA A 253 14.53 -7.51 22.84
C ALA A 253 13.83 -8.75 23.43
N ALA A 254 12.51 -8.82 23.31
CA ALA A 254 11.72 -9.94 23.85
C ALA A 254 11.73 -11.19 22.98
N THR A 255 12.00 -11.06 21.67
CA THR A 255 11.83 -12.15 20.70
C THR A 255 13.14 -12.62 20.05
N GLY A 256 14.21 -11.82 20.17
CA GLY A 256 15.47 -12.07 19.46
C GLY A 256 15.42 -11.75 17.96
N TRP A 257 14.32 -11.15 17.45
CA TRP A 257 14.22 -10.63 16.09
C TRP A 257 14.81 -9.22 16.02
N SER A 258 15.19 -8.78 14.83
CA SER A 258 15.74 -7.45 14.63
C SER A 258 14.65 -6.48 14.14
N TYR A 259 14.39 -5.43 14.92
CA TYR A 259 13.63 -4.29 14.43
C TYR A 259 14.52 -3.45 13.51
N VAL A 260 14.09 -3.24 12.26
CA VAL A 260 14.93 -2.57 11.26
C VAL A 260 14.55 -1.11 11.01
N GLY A 261 13.44 -0.65 11.58
CA GLY A 261 13.04 0.75 11.50
C GLY A 261 11.58 0.95 11.12
N VAL A 262 11.21 2.20 10.92
CA VAL A 262 9.87 2.65 10.57
C VAL A 262 9.86 3.31 9.20
N ASP A 263 8.80 3.10 8.44
CA ASP A 263 8.46 3.94 7.30
C ASP A 263 7.40 4.96 7.76
N PRO A 264 7.78 6.23 7.99
CA PRO A 264 6.86 7.25 8.49
C PRO A 264 5.99 7.87 7.39
N THR A 265 5.93 7.26 6.22
CA THR A 265 5.02 7.65 5.13
C THR A 265 3.59 7.76 5.68
N PRO A 266 2.92 8.92 5.51
CA PRO A 266 1.54 9.07 5.91
C PRO A 266 0.59 8.49 4.85
N ALA A 267 0.58 7.17 4.71
CA ALA A 267 -0.28 6.50 3.73
C ALA A 267 -1.76 6.83 3.99
N PRO A 268 -2.57 7.03 2.94
CA PRO A 268 -4.02 7.17 3.05
C PRO A 268 -4.73 5.83 2.94
N LEU A 269 -5.97 5.78 3.41
CA LEU A 269 -6.94 4.73 3.08
C LEU A 269 -8.37 5.24 3.26
N GLY A 270 -9.20 5.04 2.25
CA GLY A 270 -10.62 5.37 2.29
C GLY A 270 -10.89 6.85 2.58
N ASP A 271 -11.58 7.13 3.67
CA ASP A 271 -11.92 8.48 4.10
C ASP A 271 -10.76 9.19 4.85
N VAL A 272 -9.71 8.46 5.23
CA VAL A 272 -8.43 9.03 5.73
C VAL A 272 -7.61 9.46 4.53
N SER A 273 -7.97 10.60 3.93
CA SER A 273 -7.52 11.04 2.61
C SER A 273 -6.34 12.00 2.67
N ILE A 274 -5.28 11.65 1.92
CA ILE A 274 -4.15 12.56 1.67
C ILE A 274 -4.53 13.65 0.67
N GLY A 275 -5.43 13.33 -0.27
CA GLY A 275 -6.00 14.32 -1.18
C GLY A 275 -6.73 15.43 -0.42
N ALA A 276 -7.56 15.07 0.57
CA ALA A 276 -8.26 16.03 1.42
C ALA A 276 -7.31 16.86 2.28
N ALA A 277 -6.22 16.27 2.78
CA ALA A 277 -5.19 17.01 3.50
C ALA A 277 -4.54 18.08 2.61
N ILE A 278 -4.16 17.73 1.39
CA ILE A 278 -3.56 18.65 0.42
C ILE A 278 -4.53 19.78 0.04
N GLU A 279 -5.81 19.48 -0.17
CA GLU A 279 -6.84 20.48 -0.45
C GLU A 279 -7.05 21.44 0.73
N ALA A 280 -6.99 20.94 1.96
CA ALA A 280 -7.08 21.78 3.15
C ALA A 280 -5.95 22.80 3.23
N PHE A 281 -4.72 22.41 2.87
CA PHE A 281 -3.55 23.28 2.85
C PHE A 281 -3.61 24.31 1.72
N THR A 282 -3.91 23.86 0.50
CA THR A 282 -3.87 24.70 -0.71
C THR A 282 -5.11 25.57 -0.88
N GLY A 283 -6.25 25.16 -0.35
CA GLY A 283 -7.56 25.76 -0.61
C GLY A 283 -8.08 25.52 -2.03
N ALA A 284 -7.49 24.57 -2.77
CA ALA A 284 -7.86 24.23 -4.14
C ALA A 284 -7.98 22.71 -4.30
N LYS A 285 -8.67 22.25 -5.35
CA LYS A 285 -8.79 20.82 -5.64
C LYS A 285 -7.41 20.18 -5.87
N PHE A 286 -7.24 18.93 -5.39
CA PHE A 286 -6.08 18.12 -5.72
C PHE A 286 -5.91 18.05 -7.25
N GLY A 287 -4.69 18.23 -7.73
CA GLY A 287 -4.40 18.36 -9.15
C GLY A 287 -4.20 19.81 -9.61
N SER A 288 -4.72 20.79 -8.84
CA SER A 288 -4.51 22.21 -9.12
C SER A 288 -3.10 22.68 -8.74
N SER A 289 -2.73 23.90 -9.20
CA SER A 289 -1.50 24.56 -8.75
C SER A 289 -1.43 24.63 -7.22
N GLY A 290 -0.26 24.30 -6.67
CA GLY A 290 -0.03 24.14 -5.22
C GLY A 290 0.04 22.67 -4.76
N THR A 291 -0.57 21.72 -5.49
CA THR A 291 -0.49 20.28 -5.15
C THR A 291 0.95 19.79 -5.09
N LEU A 292 1.79 20.12 -6.07
CA LEU A 292 3.21 19.76 -6.09
C LEU A 292 3.98 20.36 -4.90
N THR A 293 3.66 21.60 -4.52
CA THR A 293 4.27 22.24 -3.33
C THR A 293 3.87 21.51 -2.04
N ALA A 294 2.59 21.17 -1.88
CA ALA A 294 2.12 20.40 -0.72
C ALA A 294 2.75 19.00 -0.67
N ALA A 295 2.89 18.32 -1.81
CA ALA A 295 3.60 17.05 -1.91
C ALA A 295 5.07 17.14 -1.45
N ARG A 296 5.77 18.20 -1.84
CA ARG A 296 7.13 18.49 -1.38
C ARG A 296 7.19 18.74 0.13
N ILE A 297 6.26 19.51 0.69
CA ILE A 297 6.18 19.78 2.15
C ILE A 297 6.08 18.46 2.91
N ILE A 298 5.14 17.60 2.54
CA ILE A 298 4.95 16.28 3.19
C ILE A 298 6.23 15.45 3.13
N THR A 299 6.82 15.31 1.95
CA THR A 299 8.04 14.51 1.79
C THR A 299 9.23 15.10 2.55
N THR A 300 9.36 16.42 2.59
CA THR A 300 10.40 17.09 3.38
C THR A 300 10.25 16.76 4.86
N ALA A 301 9.02 16.84 5.40
CA ALA A 301 8.75 16.52 6.80
C ALA A 301 9.01 15.04 7.11
N VAL A 302 8.57 14.11 6.25
CA VAL A 302 8.83 12.67 6.39
C VAL A 302 10.34 12.38 6.44
N LYS A 303 11.10 12.95 5.50
CA LYS A 303 12.57 12.76 5.46
C LYS A 303 13.31 13.38 6.64
N ALA A 304 12.73 14.38 7.28
CA ALA A 304 13.31 15.05 8.46
C ALA A 304 13.06 14.31 9.78
N VAL A 305 12.25 13.23 9.81
CA VAL A 305 12.04 12.40 11.01
C VAL A 305 13.38 11.78 11.44
N PRO A 306 13.89 12.09 12.66
CA PRO A 306 15.26 11.73 13.08
C PRO A 306 15.35 10.31 13.66
N LEU A 307 14.77 9.33 12.97
CA LEU A 307 14.77 7.92 13.34
C LEU A 307 15.25 7.06 12.18
N LYS A 308 15.52 5.79 12.44
CA LYS A 308 15.91 4.86 11.39
C LYS A 308 14.75 4.59 10.46
N GLN A 309 14.79 5.20 9.29
CA GLN A 309 13.77 5.07 8.26
C GLN A 309 14.08 3.89 7.32
N VAL A 310 13.02 3.22 6.85
CA VAL A 310 13.05 2.15 5.86
C VAL A 310 11.99 2.41 4.78
N GLY A 311 11.97 1.62 3.72
CA GLY A 311 10.94 1.66 2.70
C GLY A 311 10.97 2.93 1.84
N TYR A 312 9.81 3.49 1.55
CA TYR A 312 9.66 4.65 0.68
C TYR A 312 9.99 5.96 1.40
N SER A 313 9.51 6.11 2.62
CA SER A 313 9.68 7.31 3.44
C SER A 313 9.38 8.61 2.66
N GLY A 314 8.15 8.74 2.18
CA GLY A 314 7.70 9.87 1.37
C GLY A 314 6.18 10.00 1.33
N LEU A 315 5.63 10.70 0.33
CA LEU A 315 4.19 10.83 0.13
C LEU A 315 3.69 9.67 -0.75
N MET A 316 2.56 9.05 -0.37
CA MET A 316 1.77 8.13 -1.19
C MET A 316 0.53 8.81 -1.75
N VAL A 317 0.26 8.57 -3.05
CA VAL A 317 -0.91 9.10 -3.78
C VAL A 317 -1.57 7.95 -4.55
N PRO A 318 -2.17 6.98 -3.86
CA PRO A 318 -2.86 5.87 -4.51
C PRO A 318 -4.21 6.35 -5.04
N VAL A 319 -4.39 6.25 -6.38
CA VAL A 319 -5.58 6.82 -7.04
C VAL A 319 -6.88 6.18 -6.54
N MET A 320 -6.90 4.87 -6.37
CA MET A 320 -8.11 4.13 -6.01
C MET A 320 -8.19 3.72 -4.53
N GLU A 321 -7.15 3.90 -3.69
CA GLU A 321 -7.24 3.58 -2.26
C GLU A 321 -7.66 4.80 -1.41
N ASP A 322 -7.58 5.99 -1.96
CA ASP A 322 -8.02 7.25 -1.34
C ASP A 322 -9.31 7.73 -2.03
N LYS A 323 -10.39 7.81 -1.29
CA LYS A 323 -11.71 8.13 -1.83
C LYS A 323 -11.78 9.49 -2.53
N LEU A 324 -11.09 10.51 -1.99
CA LEU A 324 -11.07 11.82 -2.63
C LEU A 324 -10.17 11.83 -3.87
N LEU A 325 -9.04 11.13 -3.83
CA LEU A 325 -8.20 10.99 -5.01
C LEU A 325 -8.94 10.29 -6.15
N ALA A 326 -9.68 9.20 -5.86
CA ALA A 326 -10.53 8.54 -6.85
C ALA A 326 -11.59 9.49 -7.44
N GLN A 327 -12.23 10.32 -6.60
CA GLN A 327 -13.16 11.35 -7.06
C GLN A 327 -12.48 12.39 -7.95
N ARG A 328 -11.31 12.90 -7.56
CA ARG A 328 -10.57 13.91 -8.33
C ARG A 328 -10.03 13.35 -9.65
N TRP A 329 -9.68 12.06 -9.64
CA TRP A 329 -9.36 11.35 -10.87
C TRP A 329 -10.57 11.31 -11.82
N ALA A 330 -11.74 10.91 -11.35
CA ALA A 330 -12.95 10.92 -12.16
C ALA A 330 -13.33 12.32 -12.68
N GLU A 331 -13.03 13.38 -11.93
CA GLU A 331 -13.19 14.79 -12.34
C GLU A 331 -12.09 15.26 -13.32
N SER A 332 -11.11 14.41 -13.64
CA SER A 332 -9.96 14.75 -14.51
C SER A 332 -9.13 15.94 -14.04
N THR A 333 -9.06 16.18 -12.73
CA THR A 333 -8.23 17.28 -12.18
C THR A 333 -6.74 16.96 -12.22
N TYR A 334 -6.38 15.70 -12.37
CA TYR A 334 -5.00 15.20 -12.54
C TYR A 334 -4.99 13.90 -13.37
N ASN A 335 -3.82 13.50 -13.82
CA ASN A 335 -3.58 12.33 -14.67
C ASN A 335 -2.23 11.68 -14.32
N ILE A 336 -1.78 10.70 -15.11
CA ILE A 336 -0.49 10.00 -14.91
C ILE A 336 0.68 10.99 -14.97
N ASP A 337 0.69 11.94 -15.91
CA ASP A 337 1.77 12.94 -16.04
C ASP A 337 1.84 13.84 -14.80
N SER A 338 0.68 14.23 -14.26
CA SER A 338 0.60 14.95 -12.98
C SER A 338 1.22 14.15 -11.84
N LEU A 339 0.91 12.84 -11.74
CA LEU A 339 1.47 11.96 -10.72
C LEU A 339 2.98 11.77 -10.89
N LEU A 340 3.50 11.65 -12.12
CA LEU A 340 4.94 11.62 -12.39
C LEU A 340 5.60 12.94 -11.98
N ALA A 341 4.98 14.09 -12.27
CA ALA A 341 5.47 15.38 -11.80
C ALA A 341 5.49 15.47 -10.27
N TYR A 342 4.44 15.03 -9.58
CA TYR A 342 4.45 14.96 -8.11
C TYR A 342 5.49 13.98 -7.60
N SER A 343 5.69 12.84 -8.28
CA SER A 343 6.72 11.86 -7.96
C SER A 343 8.15 12.42 -8.05
N ALA A 344 8.38 13.51 -8.77
CA ALA A 344 9.67 14.20 -8.75
C ALA A 344 10.01 14.77 -7.35
N VAL A 345 9.00 15.13 -6.55
CA VAL A 345 9.16 15.75 -5.23
C VAL A 345 8.58 14.89 -4.09
N CYS A 346 7.82 13.83 -4.39
CA CYS A 346 7.25 12.89 -3.43
C CYS A 346 7.93 11.51 -3.51
N GLY A 347 7.43 10.49 -2.82
CA GLY A 347 8.20 9.30 -2.50
C GLY A 347 7.73 7.97 -3.03
N THR A 348 6.59 7.84 -3.75
CA THR A 348 6.07 6.49 -4.05
C THR A 348 5.77 6.19 -5.50
N GLY A 349 5.66 7.16 -6.39
CA GLY A 349 5.42 6.91 -7.82
C GLY A 349 3.94 6.83 -8.20
N LEU A 350 3.62 5.91 -9.08
CA LEU A 350 2.28 5.62 -9.58
C LEU A 350 1.65 4.51 -8.76
N ASP A 351 0.50 4.74 -8.15
CA ASP A 351 -0.12 3.75 -7.30
C ASP A 351 -1.61 3.61 -7.59
N THR A 352 -2.07 2.35 -7.76
CA THR A 352 -3.44 1.95 -8.10
C THR A 352 -4.03 2.73 -9.29
N ILE A 353 -3.30 2.72 -10.43
CA ILE A 353 -3.65 3.49 -11.61
C ILE A 353 -4.62 2.70 -12.49
N PRO A 354 -5.90 3.11 -12.62
CA PRO A 354 -6.85 2.45 -13.51
C PRO A 354 -6.54 2.78 -14.98
N LEU A 355 -6.40 1.74 -15.80
CA LEU A 355 -6.02 1.84 -17.21
C LEU A 355 -7.08 1.20 -18.12
N PRO A 356 -7.21 1.64 -19.40
CA PRO A 356 -8.05 0.96 -20.37
C PRO A 356 -7.64 -0.51 -20.52
N GLY A 357 -8.62 -1.42 -20.63
CA GLY A 357 -8.34 -2.84 -20.81
C GLY A 357 -7.59 -3.19 -22.10
N GLU A 358 -7.72 -2.35 -23.12
CA GLU A 358 -7.02 -2.50 -24.42
C GLU A 358 -5.60 -1.88 -24.46
N ILE A 359 -5.09 -1.39 -23.30
CA ILE A 359 -3.72 -0.88 -23.24
C ILE A 359 -2.74 -1.93 -23.74
N SER A 360 -1.82 -1.50 -24.62
CA SER A 360 -0.78 -2.38 -25.14
C SER A 360 0.39 -2.55 -24.19
N ILE A 361 1.10 -3.67 -24.31
CA ILE A 361 2.36 -3.92 -23.60
C ILE A 361 3.33 -2.75 -23.82
N ALA A 362 3.49 -2.28 -25.07
CA ALA A 362 4.39 -1.17 -25.40
C ALA A 362 4.01 0.16 -24.73
N GLN A 363 2.72 0.41 -24.45
CA GLN A 363 2.31 1.59 -23.68
C GLN A 363 2.68 1.45 -22.21
N MET A 364 2.46 0.27 -21.61
CA MET A 364 2.86 0.01 -20.21
C MET A 364 4.39 0.04 -20.04
N GLU A 365 5.15 -0.50 -21.02
CA GLU A 365 6.62 -0.38 -21.03
C GLU A 365 7.07 1.08 -20.92
N ARG A 366 6.45 2.00 -21.67
CA ARG A 366 6.77 3.42 -21.60
C ARG A 366 6.48 4.01 -20.22
N ILE A 367 5.33 3.68 -19.62
CA ILE A 367 4.98 4.17 -18.28
C ILE A 367 5.99 3.65 -17.24
N PHE A 368 6.34 2.36 -17.28
CA PHE A 368 7.36 1.80 -16.38
C PHE A 368 8.74 2.43 -16.61
N ALA A 369 9.11 2.68 -17.87
CA ALA A 369 10.37 3.35 -18.21
C ALA A 369 10.45 4.78 -17.67
N ASP A 370 9.34 5.54 -17.70
CA ASP A 370 9.26 6.88 -17.12
C ASP A 370 9.45 6.85 -15.60
N VAL A 371 8.82 5.89 -14.92
CA VAL A 371 9.04 5.68 -13.47
C VAL A 371 10.49 5.30 -13.17
N GLY A 372 11.09 4.38 -13.92
CA GLY A 372 12.50 4.00 -13.81
C GLY A 372 13.45 5.19 -14.04
N SER A 373 13.18 5.98 -15.08
CA SER A 373 13.96 7.18 -15.43
C SER A 373 13.90 8.23 -14.31
N LEU A 374 12.71 8.46 -13.76
CA LEU A 374 12.53 9.42 -12.68
C LEU A 374 13.22 8.96 -11.40
N ALA A 375 13.05 7.66 -11.04
CA ALA A 375 13.65 7.07 -9.86
C ALA A 375 15.19 7.12 -9.89
N THR A 376 15.79 6.71 -11.00
CA THR A 376 17.26 6.72 -11.18
C THR A 376 17.81 8.15 -11.21
N LYS A 377 17.12 9.09 -11.89
CA LYS A 377 17.54 10.50 -11.94
C LYS A 377 17.66 11.13 -10.56
N TRP A 378 16.73 10.83 -9.68
CA TRP A 378 16.65 11.44 -8.35
C TRP A 378 17.16 10.53 -7.22
N ASN A 379 17.66 9.34 -7.56
CA ASN A 379 18.11 8.32 -6.61
C ASN A 379 17.10 8.12 -5.46
N LYS A 380 15.86 7.82 -5.81
CA LYS A 380 14.76 7.73 -4.85
C LYS A 380 13.84 6.53 -5.14
N PRO A 381 13.26 5.88 -4.11
CA PRO A 381 12.34 4.77 -4.33
C PRO A 381 11.05 5.25 -4.98
N LEU A 382 10.65 4.60 -6.06
CA LEU A 382 9.34 4.73 -6.69
C LEU A 382 8.78 3.35 -6.99
N SER A 383 7.46 3.28 -7.16
CA SER A 383 6.75 2.09 -7.65
C SER A 383 5.75 2.46 -8.73
N ALA A 384 5.29 1.46 -9.47
CA ALA A 384 4.20 1.58 -10.41
C ALA A 384 3.27 0.38 -10.29
N ARG A 385 2.06 0.61 -9.75
CA ARG A 385 0.97 -0.36 -9.68
C ARG A 385 -0.10 0.02 -10.70
N LEU A 386 0.01 -0.62 -11.88
CA LEU A 386 -0.86 -0.37 -13.02
C LEU A 386 -1.99 -1.41 -13.05
N GLN A 387 -3.23 -0.96 -13.20
CA GLN A 387 -4.42 -1.79 -13.16
C GLN A 387 -5.26 -1.66 -14.44
N PRO A 388 -4.88 -2.35 -15.55
CA PRO A 388 -5.73 -2.43 -16.73
C PRO A 388 -7.04 -3.13 -16.38
N VAL A 389 -8.18 -2.55 -16.77
CA VAL A 389 -9.51 -3.10 -16.45
C VAL A 389 -10.13 -3.68 -17.73
N PRO A 390 -10.22 -5.03 -17.88
CA PRO A 390 -10.72 -5.67 -19.08
C PRO A 390 -12.10 -5.15 -19.48
N ASN A 391 -12.32 -4.98 -20.80
CA ASN A 391 -13.56 -4.47 -21.39
C ASN A 391 -13.96 -3.04 -20.98
N LYS A 392 -13.11 -2.30 -20.28
CA LYS A 392 -13.32 -0.89 -19.99
C LYS A 392 -12.51 0.00 -20.91
N ARG A 393 -13.17 1.04 -21.41
CA ARG A 393 -12.61 2.07 -22.30
C ARG A 393 -12.53 3.40 -21.58
N PRO A 394 -11.78 4.36 -22.10
CA PRO A 394 -11.81 5.73 -21.58
C PRO A 394 -13.24 6.25 -21.41
N GLY A 395 -13.55 6.77 -20.22
CA GLY A 395 -14.88 7.22 -19.81
C GLY A 395 -15.70 6.20 -19.03
N ASP A 396 -15.38 4.91 -19.10
CA ASP A 396 -16.06 3.87 -18.31
C ASP A 396 -15.64 3.91 -16.84
N GLN A 397 -16.53 3.43 -15.95
CA GLN A 397 -16.21 3.21 -14.55
C GLN A 397 -15.50 1.87 -14.36
N THR A 398 -14.48 1.86 -13.48
CA THR A 398 -13.91 0.59 -12.99
C THR A 398 -14.96 -0.20 -12.20
N ASP A 399 -14.73 -1.49 -12.00
CA ASP A 399 -15.70 -2.38 -11.32
C ASP A 399 -15.01 -3.38 -10.38
N PHE A 400 -13.90 -2.95 -9.75
CA PHE A 400 -13.23 -3.72 -8.70
C PHE A 400 -14.18 -4.02 -7.54
N GLN A 401 -14.02 -5.18 -6.93
CA GLN A 401 -14.78 -5.59 -5.74
C GLN A 401 -13.93 -5.65 -4.46
N ASP A 402 -12.68 -5.23 -4.56
CA ASP A 402 -11.80 -5.14 -3.40
C ASP A 402 -12.27 -4.06 -2.43
N PRO A 403 -12.35 -4.34 -1.11
CA PRO A 403 -12.82 -3.37 -0.12
C PRO A 403 -11.88 -2.16 0.05
N TYR A 404 -10.64 -2.25 -0.41
CA TYR A 404 -9.66 -1.17 -0.36
C TYR A 404 -9.69 -0.27 -1.61
N LEU A 405 -10.41 -0.67 -2.68
CA LEU A 405 -10.44 0.08 -3.94
C LEU A 405 -11.76 0.83 -4.13
N PHE A 406 -11.66 2.13 -4.38
CA PHE A 406 -12.76 3.01 -4.77
C PHE A 406 -12.82 3.11 -6.28
N ASN A 407 -13.90 2.60 -6.87
CA ASN A 407 -14.10 2.63 -8.30
C ASN A 407 -14.16 4.07 -8.83
N THR A 408 -13.49 4.29 -9.97
CA THR A 408 -13.34 5.60 -10.60
C THR A 408 -13.34 5.47 -12.12
N THR A 409 -13.18 6.56 -12.84
CA THR A 409 -13.23 6.59 -14.31
C THR A 409 -11.89 6.15 -14.91
N VAL A 410 -11.94 5.32 -15.95
CA VAL A 410 -10.78 5.00 -16.77
C VAL A 410 -10.44 6.20 -17.68
N HIS A 411 -9.20 6.69 -17.64
CA HIS A 411 -8.78 7.83 -18.47
C HIS A 411 -8.20 7.39 -19.82
N PRO A 412 -8.30 8.22 -20.87
CA PRO A 412 -7.52 8.00 -22.07
C PRO A 412 -6.03 8.16 -21.75
N LEU A 413 -5.23 7.38 -22.46
CA LEU A 413 -3.78 7.53 -22.45
C LEU A 413 -3.36 8.43 -23.61
N PRO A 414 -2.36 9.31 -23.43
CA PRO A 414 -1.83 10.15 -24.49
C PRO A 414 -1.09 9.36 -25.58
#